data_b3339abd3a8eeedcadd9c847506caba2
#
_entry.id   b3339abd3a8eeedcadd9c847506caba2
#
_cell.length_a   1.000
_cell.length_b   1.000
_cell.length_c   1.000
_cell.angle_alpha   90.00
_cell.angle_beta   90.00
_cell.angle_gamma   90.00
#
_symmetry.space_group_name_H-M   'P 1'
#
loop_
_entity.id
_entity.type
_entity.pdbx_description
1 polymer ?
#
loop_
_entity_poly.entity_id
_entity_poly.type
_entity_poly.pdbx_seq_one_letter_code
_entity_poly.pdbx_strand_id
1 'polypeptide(L)'
;VERVDDRDRELGVVVSRRQAVREGWLHRVAVTVCRDERGRILVHRRSEQLSRYPGRYEVVVGGAVAVGESYEQAAARELAEELGIHVLPRLLFTFLNRGGLSPHWLGVHEALVPDSVVPDPEEVAWHGRLTEPELRSALLEWRFTPDSHEVFSRYPASPATRS
;
A
#
# COMPACT_ATOMS: atom_id res chain seq x y z
N VAL A 1 -2.07 13.83 9.59
CA VAL A 1 -2.50 12.51 10.12
C VAL A 1 -2.98 12.64 11.55
N GLU A 2 -3.83 11.74 11.97
CA GLU A 2 -4.23 11.60 13.35
C GLU A 2 -3.35 10.56 14.04
N ARG A 3 -2.90 10.89 15.26
CA ARG A 3 -2.17 9.92 16.06
C ARG A 3 -3.14 8.87 16.61
N VAL A 4 -2.69 7.62 16.63
CA VAL A 4 -3.44 6.49 17.17
C VAL A 4 -2.60 5.75 18.21
N ASP A 5 -3.24 4.92 19.01
CA ASP A 5 -2.56 4.09 20.00
C ASP A 5 -2.23 2.69 19.42
N ASP A 6 -1.70 1.81 20.27
CA ASP A 6 -1.32 0.43 19.90
C ASP A 6 -2.51 -0.51 19.69
N ARG A 7 -3.74 0.00 19.79
CA ARG A 7 -4.99 -0.69 19.47
C ARG A 7 -5.74 -0.01 18.32
N ASP A 8 -5.05 0.84 17.57
CA ASP A 8 -5.62 1.59 16.45
C ASP A 8 -6.77 2.52 16.84
N ARG A 9 -6.74 3.07 18.05
CA ARG A 9 -7.73 4.04 18.52
C ARG A 9 -7.18 5.45 18.39
N GLU A 10 -8.03 6.37 17.92
CA GLU A 10 -7.67 7.77 17.75
C GLU A 10 -7.40 8.45 19.08
N LEU A 11 -6.33 9.24 19.13
CA LEU A 11 -5.92 9.97 20.34
C LEU A 11 -6.45 11.41 20.36
N GLY A 12 -7.10 11.87 19.29
CA GLY A 12 -7.56 13.25 19.16
C GLY A 12 -6.43 14.25 18.96
N VAL A 13 -5.28 13.80 18.48
CA VAL A 13 -4.09 14.64 18.25
C VAL A 13 -3.70 14.58 16.78
N VAL A 14 -3.73 15.74 16.13
CA VAL A 14 -3.40 15.89 14.70
C VAL A 14 -1.96 16.39 14.57
N VAL A 15 -1.18 15.72 13.75
CA VAL A 15 0.22 16.08 13.47
C VAL A 15 0.50 15.93 11.97
N SER A 16 1.60 16.50 11.50
CA SER A 16 2.04 16.18 10.13
C SER A 16 2.57 14.74 10.08
N ARG A 17 2.43 14.09 8.92
CA ARG A 17 3.01 12.76 8.72
C ARG A 17 4.53 12.77 8.96
N ARG A 18 5.19 13.82 8.48
CA ARG A 18 6.64 13.99 8.65
C ARG A 18 7.03 13.99 10.13
N GLN A 19 6.27 14.69 10.96
CA GLN A 19 6.51 14.71 12.40
C GLN A 19 6.23 13.33 13.03
N ALA A 20 5.12 12.69 12.67
CA ALA A 20 4.80 11.35 13.17
C ALA A 20 5.91 10.34 12.85
N VAL A 21 6.45 10.37 11.64
CA VAL A 21 7.56 9.50 11.22
C VAL A 21 8.82 9.81 12.04
N ARG A 22 9.17 11.09 12.16
CA ARG A 22 10.37 11.53 12.90
C ARG A 22 10.32 11.14 14.37
N GLU A 23 9.15 11.28 15.01
CA GLU A 23 8.97 11.00 16.43
C GLU A 23 8.60 9.55 16.73
N GLY A 24 8.36 8.74 15.70
CA GLY A 24 7.93 7.35 15.87
C GLY A 24 6.50 7.22 16.38
N TRP A 25 5.64 8.21 16.15
CA TRP A 25 4.24 8.17 16.57
C TRP A 25 3.40 7.35 15.62
N LEU A 26 2.53 6.52 16.19
CA LEU A 26 1.63 5.69 15.41
C LEU A 26 0.59 6.54 14.69
N HIS A 27 0.39 6.24 13.43
CA HIS A 27 -0.63 6.82 12.56
C HIS A 27 -1.08 5.74 11.58
N ARG A 28 -2.06 6.05 10.75
CA ARG A 28 -2.66 5.08 9.82
C ARG A 28 -2.15 5.27 8.40
N VAL A 29 -1.91 4.16 7.73
CA VAL A 29 -1.59 4.10 6.31
C VAL A 29 -2.55 3.11 5.65
N ALA A 30 -3.08 3.45 4.49
CA ALA A 30 -3.98 2.59 3.72
C ALA A 30 -3.29 2.18 2.42
N VAL A 31 -3.26 0.88 2.16
CA VAL A 31 -2.66 0.34 0.93
C VAL A 31 -3.61 -0.64 0.28
N THR A 32 -3.49 -0.79 -1.04
CA THR A 32 -4.33 -1.67 -1.85
C THR A 32 -3.47 -2.59 -2.70
N VAL A 33 -3.76 -3.88 -2.66
CA VAL A 33 -3.27 -4.85 -3.62
C VAL A 33 -4.23 -4.83 -4.81
N CYS A 34 -3.71 -4.52 -5.98
CA CYS A 34 -4.51 -4.37 -7.21
C CYS A 34 -4.41 -5.63 -8.05
N ARG A 35 -5.56 -6.28 -8.29
CA ARG A 35 -5.66 -7.47 -9.13
C ARG A 35 -6.44 -7.18 -10.40
N ASP A 36 -6.12 -7.87 -11.48
CA ASP A 36 -6.92 -7.85 -12.69
C ASP A 36 -7.84 -9.07 -12.77
N GLU A 37 -8.63 -9.15 -13.83
CA GLU A 37 -9.57 -10.27 -14.06
C GLU A 37 -8.90 -11.62 -14.18
N ARG A 38 -7.61 -11.66 -14.52
CA ARG A 38 -6.81 -12.89 -14.63
C ARG A 38 -6.13 -13.25 -13.31
N GLY A 39 -6.36 -12.47 -12.25
CA GLY A 39 -5.72 -12.67 -10.95
C GLY A 39 -4.28 -12.18 -10.85
N ARG A 40 -3.76 -11.51 -11.89
CA ARG A 40 -2.41 -10.94 -11.87
C ARG A 40 -2.40 -9.71 -10.95
N ILE A 41 -1.28 -9.50 -10.30
CA ILE A 41 -1.09 -8.41 -9.33
C ILE A 41 -0.28 -7.30 -9.98
N LEU A 42 -0.76 -6.06 -9.81
CA LEU A 42 -0.04 -4.87 -10.25
C LEU A 42 1.19 -4.67 -9.37
N VAL A 43 2.34 -4.55 -10.02
CA VAL A 43 3.61 -4.20 -9.39
C VAL A 43 4.10 -2.92 -10.04
N HIS A 44 4.61 -2.00 -9.23
CA HIS A 44 5.17 -0.77 -9.76
C HIS A 44 6.51 -0.45 -9.11
N ARG A 45 7.28 0.40 -9.77
CA ARG A 45 8.55 0.89 -9.25
C ARG A 45 8.41 2.38 -8.95
N ARG A 46 8.80 2.75 -7.75
CA ARG A 46 8.77 4.13 -7.27
C ARG A 46 9.74 5.00 -8.08
N SER A 47 9.32 6.25 -8.34
CA SER A 47 10.20 7.22 -9.00
C SER A 47 11.48 7.44 -8.19
N GLU A 48 12.59 7.62 -8.88
CA GLU A 48 13.88 7.98 -8.27
C GLU A 48 13.84 9.36 -7.60
N GLN A 49 12.83 10.18 -7.91
CA GLN A 49 12.68 11.53 -7.36
C GLN A 49 12.02 11.54 -5.98
N LEU A 50 11.44 10.42 -5.55
CA LEU A 50 10.76 10.35 -4.25
C LEU A 50 11.76 10.31 -3.11
N SER A 51 11.40 10.97 -2.00
CA SER A 51 12.27 11.03 -0.80
C SER A 51 12.29 9.71 -0.03
N ARG A 52 11.20 8.91 -0.12
CA ARG A 52 11.10 7.62 0.56
C ARG A 52 11.24 6.49 -0.44
N TYR A 53 12.18 5.58 -0.16
CA TYR A 53 12.44 4.38 -0.96
C TYR A 53 12.49 4.64 -2.47
N PRO A 54 13.32 5.61 -2.96
CA PRO A 54 13.40 5.88 -4.39
C PRO A 54 13.81 4.63 -5.17
N GLY A 55 13.16 4.40 -6.30
CA GLY A 55 13.47 3.31 -7.22
C GLY A 55 13.11 1.91 -6.74
N ARG A 56 12.51 1.75 -5.56
CA ARG A 56 12.09 0.44 -5.08
C ARG A 56 10.77 -0.01 -5.68
N TYR A 57 10.57 -1.33 -5.73
CA TYR A 57 9.32 -1.94 -6.21
C TYR A 57 8.30 -2.04 -5.10
N GLU A 58 7.01 -1.98 -5.46
CA GLU A 58 5.88 -2.12 -4.55
C GLU A 58 4.80 -3.01 -5.14
N VAL A 59 4.18 -3.82 -4.29
CA VAL A 59 2.98 -4.60 -4.63
C VAL A 59 1.70 -3.90 -4.19
N VAL A 60 1.83 -2.74 -3.56
CA VAL A 60 0.71 -1.99 -2.99
C VAL A 60 0.73 -0.56 -3.49
N VAL A 61 -0.47 0.03 -3.55
CA VAL A 61 -0.68 1.43 -3.88
C VAL A 61 -1.36 2.07 -2.67
N GLY A 62 -0.83 3.18 -2.18
CA GLY A 62 -1.47 3.83 -1.03
C GLY A 62 -0.64 4.91 -0.40
N GLY A 63 -1.10 5.35 0.77
CA GLY A 63 -0.48 6.42 1.51
C GLY A 63 -1.17 6.65 2.86
N ALA A 64 -0.82 7.75 3.50
CA ALA A 64 -1.35 8.08 4.82
C ALA A 64 -2.85 8.35 4.78
N VAL A 65 -3.55 7.86 5.81
CA VAL A 65 -4.95 8.19 6.05
C VAL A 65 -5.02 9.63 6.58
N ALA A 66 -5.81 10.46 5.92
CA ALA A 66 -6.01 11.85 6.35
C ALA A 66 -6.97 11.91 7.53
N VAL A 67 -6.92 13.01 8.26
CA VAL A 67 -7.84 13.26 9.37
C VAL A 67 -9.28 13.19 8.88
N GLY A 68 -10.12 12.40 9.55
CA GLY A 68 -11.52 12.22 9.19
C GLY A 68 -11.80 11.18 8.11
N GLU A 69 -10.75 10.60 7.48
CA GLU A 69 -10.93 9.52 6.53
C GLU A 69 -10.99 8.16 7.21
N SER A 70 -11.80 7.25 6.65
CA SER A 70 -11.68 5.82 6.95
C SER A 70 -10.51 5.23 6.15
N TYR A 71 -10.11 4.01 6.47
CA TYR A 71 -9.14 3.27 5.68
C TYR A 71 -9.59 3.14 4.21
N GLU A 72 -10.84 2.76 3.97
CA GLU A 72 -11.38 2.58 2.61
C GLU A 72 -11.41 3.87 1.82
N GLN A 73 -11.77 4.99 2.46
CA GLN A 73 -11.77 6.30 1.81
C GLN A 73 -10.36 6.73 1.39
N ALA A 74 -9.40 6.55 2.28
CA ALA A 74 -8.00 6.84 1.97
C ALA A 74 -7.47 5.95 0.85
N ALA A 75 -7.78 4.65 0.89
CA ALA A 75 -7.38 3.72 -0.15
C ALA A 75 -7.97 4.10 -1.52
N ALA A 76 -9.25 4.47 -1.57
CA ALA A 76 -9.90 4.91 -2.81
C ALA A 76 -9.27 6.19 -3.36
N ARG A 77 -8.97 7.16 -2.49
CA ARG A 77 -8.33 8.42 -2.88
C ARG A 77 -6.93 8.17 -3.47
N GLU A 78 -6.14 7.34 -2.82
CA GLU A 78 -4.78 7.02 -3.29
C GLU A 78 -4.79 6.29 -4.64
N LEU A 79 -5.74 5.38 -4.88
CA LEU A 79 -5.88 4.74 -6.19
C LEU A 79 -6.18 5.75 -7.29
N ALA A 80 -7.05 6.72 -7.01
CA ALA A 80 -7.37 7.77 -7.96
C ALA A 80 -6.16 8.67 -8.25
N GLU A 81 -5.44 9.07 -7.20
CA GLU A 81 -4.27 9.95 -7.32
C GLU A 81 -3.09 9.29 -8.02
N GLU A 82 -2.75 8.06 -7.65
CA GLU A 82 -1.55 7.38 -8.18
C GLU A 82 -1.78 6.68 -9.52
N LEU A 83 -2.95 6.11 -9.75
CA LEU A 83 -3.23 5.27 -10.93
C LEU A 83 -4.39 5.76 -11.80
N GLY A 84 -5.08 6.81 -11.40
CA GLY A 84 -6.26 7.30 -12.12
C GLY A 84 -7.43 6.32 -12.12
N ILE A 85 -7.52 5.46 -11.10
CA ILE A 85 -8.55 4.43 -10.98
C ILE A 85 -9.60 4.86 -9.95
N HIS A 86 -10.88 4.81 -10.34
CA HIS A 86 -12.00 5.19 -9.49
C HIS A 86 -12.83 3.95 -9.12
N VAL A 87 -12.33 3.20 -8.14
CA VAL A 87 -13.00 2.02 -7.59
C VAL A 87 -12.99 2.11 -6.07
N LEU A 88 -13.91 1.39 -5.43
CA LEU A 88 -13.93 1.28 -3.97
C LEU A 88 -13.18 -0.01 -3.57
N PRO A 89 -12.00 0.12 -2.96
CA PRO A 89 -11.27 -1.06 -2.51
C PRO A 89 -11.94 -1.68 -1.28
N ARG A 90 -11.74 -2.98 -1.11
CA ARG A 90 -12.28 -3.75 0.01
C ARG A 90 -11.20 -3.94 1.07
N LEU A 91 -11.48 -3.54 2.30
CA LEU A 91 -10.58 -3.78 3.42
C LEU A 91 -10.51 -5.28 3.73
N LEU A 92 -9.31 -5.84 3.77
CA LEU A 92 -9.07 -7.24 4.10
C LEU A 92 -8.66 -7.42 5.56
N PHE A 93 -7.68 -6.66 6.02
CA PHE A 93 -7.18 -6.73 7.39
C PHE A 93 -6.37 -5.48 7.73
N THR A 94 -6.14 -5.29 9.03
CA THR A 94 -5.22 -4.27 9.55
C THR A 94 -4.18 -4.94 10.43
N PHE A 95 -2.99 -4.37 10.50
CA PHE A 95 -1.96 -4.80 11.43
C PHE A 95 -1.02 -3.67 11.80
N LEU A 96 -0.41 -3.77 12.98
CA LEU A 96 0.61 -2.82 13.41
C LEU A 96 1.95 -3.23 12.77
N ASN A 97 2.42 -2.40 11.86
CA ASN A 97 3.70 -2.61 11.19
C ASN A 97 4.78 -1.82 11.91
N ARG A 98 5.74 -2.53 12.49
CA ARG A 98 6.87 -1.93 13.22
C ARG A 98 8.13 -1.79 12.37
N GLY A 99 8.07 -2.24 11.12
CA GLY A 99 9.17 -2.13 10.17
C GLY A 99 9.15 -0.81 9.39
N GLY A 100 10.13 -0.66 8.49
CA GLY A 100 10.23 0.51 7.63
C GLY A 100 10.80 1.73 8.34
N LEU A 101 10.36 2.92 7.92
CA LEU A 101 10.88 4.19 8.42
C LEU A 101 10.40 4.50 9.84
N SER A 102 9.19 4.11 10.18
CA SER A 102 8.60 4.28 11.50
C SER A 102 7.42 3.34 11.68
N PRO A 103 7.06 2.99 12.93
CA PRO A 103 5.89 2.14 13.16
C PRO A 103 4.60 2.87 12.74
N HIS A 104 3.67 2.10 12.17
CA HIS A 104 2.38 2.62 11.72
C HIS A 104 1.35 1.49 11.62
N TRP A 105 0.07 1.83 11.73
CA TRP A 105 -1.02 0.91 11.45
C TRP A 105 -1.24 0.85 9.94
N LEU A 106 -1.31 -0.34 9.40
CA LEU A 106 -1.48 -0.56 7.97
C LEU A 106 -2.82 -1.25 7.71
N GLY A 107 -3.69 -0.57 6.99
CA GLY A 107 -4.93 -1.14 6.48
C GLY A 107 -4.71 -1.66 5.07
N VAL A 108 -4.90 -2.96 4.87
CA VAL A 108 -4.65 -3.63 3.60
C VAL A 108 -5.97 -3.91 2.90
N HIS A 109 -6.06 -3.45 1.66
CA HIS A 109 -7.24 -3.55 0.81
C HIS A 109 -6.93 -4.36 -0.44
N GLU A 110 -7.97 -4.78 -1.11
CA GLU A 110 -7.92 -5.41 -2.42
C GLU A 110 -8.87 -4.69 -3.37
N ALA A 111 -8.46 -4.53 -4.61
CA ALA A 111 -9.32 -3.96 -5.65
C ALA A 111 -9.11 -4.69 -6.96
N LEU A 112 -10.20 -4.86 -7.71
CA LEU A 112 -10.16 -5.29 -9.10
C LEU A 112 -9.91 -4.06 -9.96
N VAL A 113 -8.84 -4.07 -10.74
CA VAL A 113 -8.43 -2.92 -11.55
C VAL A 113 -8.45 -3.26 -13.03
N PRO A 114 -8.79 -2.29 -13.90
CA PRO A 114 -8.81 -2.51 -15.34
C PRO A 114 -7.41 -2.68 -15.92
N ASP A 115 -7.31 -3.15 -17.16
CA ASP A 115 -6.04 -3.30 -17.86
C ASP A 115 -5.35 -1.95 -18.08
N SER A 116 -6.13 -0.90 -18.32
CA SER A 116 -5.59 0.44 -18.50
C SER A 116 -5.52 1.18 -17.17
N VAL A 117 -4.33 1.64 -16.81
CA VAL A 117 -4.10 2.52 -15.66
C VAL A 117 -3.36 3.75 -16.18
N VAL A 118 -3.52 4.88 -15.50
CA VAL A 118 -2.83 6.13 -15.81
C VAL A 118 -1.97 6.50 -14.59
N PRO A 119 -0.77 5.92 -14.46
CA PRO A 119 0.10 6.21 -13.32
C PRO A 119 0.55 7.66 -13.34
N ASP A 120 0.68 8.25 -12.15
CA ASP A 120 1.32 9.54 -12.00
C ASP A 120 2.83 9.35 -12.23
N PRO A 121 3.42 9.98 -13.27
CA PRO A 121 4.85 9.80 -13.58
C PRO A 121 5.77 10.37 -12.50
N GLU A 122 5.29 11.27 -11.64
CA GLU A 122 6.07 11.78 -10.52
C GLU A 122 6.19 10.76 -9.39
N GLU A 123 5.25 9.82 -9.32
CA GLU A 123 5.21 8.77 -8.30
C GLU A 123 5.71 7.43 -8.83
N VAL A 124 5.36 7.07 -10.06
CA VAL A 124 5.54 5.74 -10.64
C VAL A 124 6.45 5.81 -11.85
N ALA A 125 7.62 5.18 -11.76
CA ALA A 125 8.58 5.11 -12.87
C ALA A 125 8.30 3.94 -13.82
N TRP A 126 7.72 2.87 -13.31
CA TRP A 126 7.40 1.67 -14.09
C TRP A 126 6.27 0.91 -13.43
N HIS A 127 5.47 0.21 -14.23
CA HIS A 127 4.47 -0.72 -13.71
C HIS A 127 4.33 -1.94 -14.63
N GLY A 128 3.89 -3.04 -14.05
CA GLY A 128 3.63 -4.29 -14.75
C GLY A 128 2.69 -5.17 -13.94
N ARG A 129 2.34 -6.32 -14.50
CA ARG A 129 1.43 -7.26 -13.85
C ARG A 129 2.07 -8.63 -13.79
N LEU A 130 2.10 -9.21 -12.59
CA LEU A 130 2.70 -10.50 -12.33
C LEU A 130 1.65 -11.47 -11.82
N THR A 131 1.78 -12.74 -12.19
CA THR A 131 1.05 -13.82 -11.50
C THR A 131 1.59 -13.96 -10.07
N GLU A 132 0.85 -14.63 -9.19
CA GLU A 132 1.35 -14.86 -7.83
C GLU A 132 2.69 -15.61 -7.80
N PRO A 133 2.91 -16.69 -8.60
CA PRO A 133 4.22 -17.33 -8.64
C PRO A 133 5.34 -16.42 -9.12
N GLU A 134 5.10 -15.61 -10.15
CA GLU A 134 6.06 -14.62 -10.64
C GLU A 134 6.39 -13.59 -9.57
N LEU A 135 5.37 -13.11 -8.85
CA LEU A 135 5.56 -12.14 -7.77
C LEU A 135 6.37 -12.73 -6.62
N ARG A 136 6.11 -13.98 -6.24
CA ARG A 136 6.90 -14.66 -5.19
C ARG A 136 8.37 -14.74 -5.56
N SER A 137 8.68 -15.04 -6.83
CA SER A 137 10.04 -15.05 -7.33
C SER A 137 10.65 -13.65 -7.33
N ALA A 138 9.90 -12.65 -7.78
CA ALA A 138 10.36 -11.26 -7.80
C ALA A 138 10.67 -10.73 -6.40
N LEU A 139 9.85 -11.09 -5.40
CA LEU A 139 10.08 -10.68 -4.00
C LEU A 139 11.41 -11.19 -3.44
N LEU A 140 11.95 -12.27 -3.98
CA LEU A 140 13.27 -12.80 -3.59
C LEU A 140 14.42 -12.09 -4.30
N GLU A 141 14.18 -11.49 -5.46
CA GLU A 141 15.24 -10.95 -6.33
C GLU A 141 15.22 -9.43 -6.47
N TRP A 142 14.03 -8.83 -6.55
CA TRP A 142 13.86 -7.39 -6.75
C TRP A 142 13.85 -6.66 -5.41
N ARG A 143 14.27 -5.40 -5.44
CA ARG A 143 14.30 -4.57 -4.23
C ARG A 143 12.93 -3.96 -3.96
N PHE A 144 12.10 -4.69 -3.23
CA PHE A 144 10.80 -4.21 -2.78
C PHE A 144 10.90 -3.39 -1.50
N THR A 145 9.90 -2.55 -1.27
CA THR A 145 9.77 -1.82 -0.01
C THR A 145 9.46 -2.79 1.14
N PRO A 146 9.84 -2.43 2.38
CA PRO A 146 9.51 -3.27 3.54
C PRO A 146 8.01 -3.54 3.69
N ASP A 147 7.16 -2.52 3.47
CA ASP A 147 5.71 -2.67 3.56
C ASP A 147 5.19 -3.71 2.56
N SER A 148 5.74 -3.75 1.35
CA SER A 148 5.36 -4.75 0.34
C SER A 148 5.63 -6.18 0.82
N HIS A 149 6.79 -6.43 1.41
CA HIS A 149 7.12 -7.74 1.99
C HIS A 149 6.16 -8.10 3.12
N GLU A 150 5.90 -7.18 4.03
CA GLU A 150 5.02 -7.39 5.18
C GLU A 150 3.58 -7.64 4.75
N VAL A 151 3.07 -6.87 3.80
CA VAL A 151 1.72 -7.03 3.28
C VAL A 151 1.57 -8.38 2.58
N PHE A 152 2.48 -8.68 1.65
CA PHE A 152 2.34 -9.90 0.85
C PHE A 152 2.52 -11.17 1.69
N SER A 153 3.34 -11.13 2.74
CA SER A 153 3.49 -12.26 3.67
C SER A 153 2.20 -12.59 4.41
N ARG A 154 1.29 -11.61 4.56
CA ARG A 154 -0.01 -11.76 5.23
C ARG A 154 -1.18 -11.84 4.26
N TYR A 155 -0.94 -11.58 2.98
CA TYR A 155 -1.98 -11.55 1.97
C TYR A 155 -2.51 -12.95 1.71
N PRO A 156 -3.86 -13.16 1.68
CA PRO A 156 -4.42 -14.49 1.50
C PRO A 156 -4.07 -15.08 0.13
N ALA A 157 -3.69 -16.36 0.10
CA ALA A 157 -3.48 -17.06 -1.15
C ALA A 157 -4.79 -17.08 -1.96
N SER A 158 -4.69 -17.01 -3.31
CA SER A 158 -5.86 -17.11 -4.14
C SER A 158 -6.50 -18.51 -4.01
N PRO A 159 -7.82 -18.66 -4.24
CA PRO A 159 -8.48 -19.96 -4.18
C PRO A 159 -7.83 -21.05 -5.05
N ALA A 160 -7.25 -20.65 -6.18
CA ALA A 160 -6.55 -21.56 -7.09
C ALA A 160 -5.25 -22.15 -6.50
N THR A 161 -4.66 -21.53 -5.48
CA THR A 161 -3.41 -21.96 -4.83
C THR A 161 -3.66 -22.61 -3.47
N ARG A 162 -4.92 -22.72 -3.03
CA ARG A 162 -5.30 -23.29 -1.73
C ARG A 162 -5.58 -24.79 -1.77
N SER A 163 -5.47 -25.43 -2.89
CA SER A 163 -5.72 -26.87 -3.03
C SER A 163 -4.63 -27.72 -2.40
#